data_db49f4ae665dda946ac90d14e490ca53
#
_entry.id   db49f4ae665dda946ac90d14e490ca53
#
_cell.length_a   1.000
_cell.length_b   1.000
_cell.length_c   1.000
_cell.angle_alpha   90.00
_cell.angle_beta   90.00
_cell.angle_gamma   90.00
#
_symmetry.space_group_name_H-M   'P 1'
#
loop_
_entity.id
_entity.type
_entity.pdbx_description
1 polymer ?
#
loop_
_entity_poly.entity_id
_entity_poly.type
_entity_poly.pdbx_seq_one_letter_code
_entity_poly.pdbx_strand_id
1 'polypeptide(L)'
;IIKEENIDFILAVGGGSVIDGVKFMSAAVHFDGNPIDILQKHILIKENAMPFGTILTLPATGSEMNSGSVVTIAATQEKLAFGGSALFPQFSICDPTVIQSLPKRQLQNGVVDAYTHVLEQYLTYVHEGFLQDRIAESILQTLIQIGPNVIEKPTDYALASNFMWSCTMALNGLIQKGVPSDWATHMIGHELTALY
;
A
#
# COMPACT_ATOMS: atom_id res chain seq x y z
N ILE A 1 20.68 -15.28 -3.65
CA ILE A 1 19.65 -16.22 -4.13
C ILE A 1 19.11 -15.76 -5.49
N ILE A 2 18.42 -14.59 -5.63
CA ILE A 2 17.79 -14.20 -6.91
C ILE A 2 18.77 -14.25 -8.08
N LYS A 3 19.94 -13.61 -7.94
CA LYS A 3 20.99 -13.62 -8.99
C LYS A 3 21.66 -14.98 -9.18
N GLU A 4 21.84 -15.73 -8.12
CA GLU A 4 22.49 -17.05 -8.13
C GLU A 4 21.60 -18.10 -8.79
N GLU A 5 20.30 -18.06 -8.54
CA GLU A 5 19.32 -19.02 -9.06
C GLU A 5 18.64 -18.55 -10.37
N ASN A 6 19.07 -17.40 -10.92
CA ASN A 6 18.51 -16.82 -12.14
C ASN A 6 16.99 -16.65 -12.09
N ILE A 7 16.45 -16.19 -10.96
CA ILE A 7 15.03 -15.92 -10.81
C ILE A 7 14.67 -14.71 -11.64
N ASP A 8 13.63 -14.81 -12.45
CA ASP A 8 13.17 -13.78 -13.39
C ASP A 8 11.81 -13.19 -13.01
N PHE A 9 11.14 -13.73 -11.97
CA PHE A 9 9.85 -13.27 -11.48
C PHE A 9 9.68 -13.52 -9.98
N ILE A 10 9.02 -12.61 -9.26
CA ILE A 10 8.72 -12.78 -7.83
C ILE A 10 7.20 -12.77 -7.63
N LEU A 11 6.69 -13.69 -6.82
CA LEU A 11 5.29 -13.68 -6.36
C LEU A 11 5.23 -13.29 -4.89
N ALA A 12 4.68 -12.10 -4.61
CA ALA A 12 4.45 -11.62 -3.26
C ALA A 12 3.11 -12.18 -2.73
N VAL A 13 3.16 -13.06 -1.75
CA VAL A 13 1.96 -13.57 -1.08
C VAL A 13 1.91 -13.00 0.32
N GLY A 14 1.09 -11.96 0.55
CA GLY A 14 1.05 -11.28 1.85
C GLY A 14 0.28 -9.97 1.85
N GLY A 15 0.36 -9.24 2.93
CA GLY A 15 -0.12 -7.86 3.06
C GLY A 15 0.92 -6.84 2.59
N GLY A 16 0.67 -5.56 2.87
CA GLY A 16 1.52 -4.44 2.45
C GLY A 16 2.99 -4.63 2.74
N SER A 17 3.37 -5.07 3.94
CA SER A 17 4.79 -5.24 4.31
C SER A 17 5.53 -6.27 3.44
N VAL A 18 4.84 -7.34 3.01
CA VAL A 18 5.42 -8.34 2.09
C VAL A 18 5.55 -7.76 0.70
N ILE A 19 4.51 -7.09 0.21
CA ILE A 19 4.51 -6.47 -1.11
C ILE A 19 5.58 -5.38 -1.19
N ASP A 20 5.68 -4.54 -0.17
CA ASP A 20 6.68 -3.48 -0.08
C ASP A 20 8.11 -4.03 -0.04
N GLY A 21 8.33 -5.11 0.72
CA GLY A 21 9.59 -5.83 0.72
C GLY A 21 9.94 -6.40 -0.66
N VAL A 22 8.95 -6.94 -1.39
CA VAL A 22 9.15 -7.44 -2.77
C VAL A 22 9.45 -6.30 -3.74
N LYS A 23 8.79 -5.15 -3.61
CA LYS A 23 9.13 -3.94 -4.39
C LYS A 23 10.57 -3.51 -4.16
N PHE A 24 11.03 -3.55 -2.91
CA PHE A 24 12.43 -3.25 -2.61
C PHE A 24 13.39 -4.28 -3.23
N MET A 25 13.11 -5.57 -3.11
CA MET A 25 13.91 -6.62 -3.75
C MET A 25 13.93 -6.48 -5.27
N SER A 26 12.77 -6.19 -5.87
CA SER A 26 12.60 -5.95 -7.31
C SER A 26 13.49 -4.80 -7.81
N ALA A 27 13.55 -3.70 -7.05
CA ALA A 27 14.44 -2.57 -7.33
C ALA A 27 15.91 -2.93 -7.11
N ALA A 28 16.22 -3.54 -5.96
CA ALA A 28 17.58 -3.77 -5.49
C ALA A 28 18.37 -4.76 -6.35
N VAL A 29 17.70 -5.74 -6.95
CA VAL A 29 18.37 -6.80 -7.73
C VAL A 29 19.10 -6.27 -8.95
N HIS A 30 18.61 -5.20 -9.56
CA HIS A 30 19.21 -4.54 -10.72
C HIS A 30 19.88 -3.21 -10.40
N PHE A 31 19.85 -2.80 -9.13
CA PHE A 31 20.47 -1.54 -8.71
C PHE A 31 22.00 -1.66 -8.69
N ASP A 32 22.66 -0.68 -9.31
CA ASP A 32 24.12 -0.61 -9.31
C ASP A 32 24.57 0.22 -8.12
N GLY A 33 25.14 -0.42 -7.12
CA GLY A 33 25.59 0.19 -5.86
C GLY A 33 25.01 -0.46 -4.61
N ASN A 34 24.99 0.28 -3.49
CA ASN A 34 24.38 -0.21 -2.26
C ASN A 34 22.84 -0.07 -2.31
N PRO A 35 22.07 -1.16 -2.22
CA PRO A 35 20.60 -1.07 -2.27
C PRO A 35 19.98 -0.15 -1.21
N ILE A 36 20.61 0.04 -0.06
CA ILE A 36 20.18 0.97 0.99
C ILE A 36 20.09 2.41 0.46
N ASP A 37 20.92 2.78 -0.51
CA ASP A 37 20.88 4.10 -1.13
C ASP A 37 19.54 4.41 -1.82
N ILE A 38 18.82 3.38 -2.28
CA ILE A 38 17.47 3.56 -2.85
C ILE A 38 16.56 4.24 -1.83
N LEU A 39 16.62 3.81 -0.57
CA LEU A 39 15.82 4.33 0.53
C LEU A 39 16.35 5.68 1.02
N GLN A 40 17.62 5.73 1.40
CA GLN A 40 18.22 6.91 2.05
C GLN A 40 18.41 8.12 1.13
N LYS A 41 18.55 7.88 -0.19
CA LYS A 41 18.66 8.95 -1.21
C LYS A 41 17.36 9.17 -1.98
N HIS A 42 16.26 8.52 -1.58
CA HIS A 42 14.94 8.62 -2.22
C HIS A 42 14.98 8.44 -3.74
N ILE A 43 15.70 7.40 -4.20
CA ILE A 43 15.90 7.15 -5.63
C ILE A 43 14.59 6.64 -6.25
N LEU A 44 14.12 7.32 -7.30
CA LEU A 44 12.95 6.91 -8.06
C LEU A 44 13.31 5.79 -9.06
N ILE A 45 12.65 4.65 -8.93
CA ILE A 45 12.86 3.48 -9.80
C ILE A 45 11.91 3.57 -11.00
N LYS A 46 12.41 4.10 -12.12
CA LYS A 46 11.61 4.31 -13.34
C LYS A 46 11.70 3.14 -14.33
N GLU A 47 12.75 2.36 -14.25
CA GLU A 47 13.07 1.24 -15.14
C GLU A 47 13.95 0.22 -14.41
N ASN A 48 14.24 -0.90 -15.04
CA ASN A 48 15.17 -1.93 -14.54
C ASN A 48 14.77 -2.51 -13.17
N ALA A 49 13.46 -2.65 -12.90
CA ALA A 49 12.96 -3.42 -11.77
C ALA A 49 12.60 -4.85 -12.22
N MET A 50 12.82 -5.82 -11.36
CA MET A 50 12.39 -7.20 -11.61
C MET A 50 10.86 -7.28 -11.62
N PRO A 51 10.23 -7.94 -12.59
CA PRO A 51 8.79 -8.10 -12.62
C PRO A 51 8.31 -8.95 -11.43
N PHE A 52 7.16 -8.58 -10.88
CA PHE A 52 6.53 -9.31 -9.79
C PHE A 52 5.01 -9.26 -9.87
N GLY A 53 4.35 -10.24 -9.27
CA GLY A 53 2.91 -10.27 -9.05
C GLY A 53 2.58 -10.32 -7.56
N THR A 54 1.31 -10.10 -7.21
CA THR A 54 0.88 -10.16 -5.81
C THR A 54 -0.34 -11.05 -5.61
N ILE A 55 -0.41 -11.69 -4.45
CA ILE A 55 -1.63 -12.28 -3.88
C ILE A 55 -1.85 -11.59 -2.54
N LEU A 56 -2.84 -10.71 -2.49
CA LEU A 56 -3.11 -9.88 -1.32
C LEU A 56 -3.77 -10.71 -0.21
N THR A 57 -3.20 -10.72 0.98
CA THR A 57 -3.77 -11.43 2.14
C THR A 57 -4.28 -10.52 3.25
N LEU A 58 -3.92 -9.23 3.24
CA LEU A 58 -4.39 -8.23 4.20
C LEU A 58 -4.60 -6.90 3.47
N PRO A 59 -5.86 -6.52 3.20
CA PRO A 59 -6.18 -5.25 2.55
C PRO A 59 -6.05 -4.09 3.55
N ALA A 60 -5.26 -3.09 3.18
CA ALA A 60 -5.08 -1.83 3.91
C ALA A 60 -4.33 -0.81 3.04
N THR A 61 -3.11 -1.13 2.63
CA THR A 61 -2.12 -0.20 2.08
C THR A 61 -2.26 0.11 0.59
N GLY A 62 -3.11 -0.62 -0.15
CA GLY A 62 -3.20 -0.49 -1.61
C GLY A 62 -1.90 -0.79 -2.37
N SER A 63 -0.89 -1.39 -1.72
CA SER A 63 0.42 -1.67 -2.31
C SER A 63 0.34 -2.61 -3.51
N GLU A 64 -0.69 -3.43 -3.59
CA GLU A 64 -1.00 -4.31 -4.71
C GLU A 64 -1.39 -3.56 -6.00
N MET A 65 -1.69 -2.26 -5.92
CA MET A 65 -2.12 -1.45 -7.08
C MET A 65 -1.46 -0.07 -7.13
N ASN A 66 -0.32 0.09 -6.46
CA ASN A 66 0.47 1.33 -6.53
C ASN A 66 1.96 1.03 -6.71
N SER A 67 2.76 2.07 -6.91
CA SER A 67 4.20 1.98 -7.12
C SER A 67 5.02 2.48 -5.92
N GLY A 68 4.36 2.81 -4.81
CA GLY A 68 5.01 3.20 -3.57
C GLY A 68 5.38 1.99 -2.72
N SER A 69 6.34 2.17 -1.84
CA SER A 69 6.79 1.15 -0.89
C SER A 69 7.37 1.83 0.35
N VAL A 70 7.19 1.22 1.50
CA VAL A 70 7.75 1.68 2.77
C VAL A 70 8.49 0.53 3.44
N VAL A 71 9.77 0.72 3.72
CA VAL A 71 10.63 -0.33 4.28
C VAL A 71 11.34 0.18 5.53
N THR A 72 11.42 -0.67 6.55
CA THR A 72 12.14 -0.37 7.78
C THR A 72 13.57 -0.90 7.70
N ILE A 73 14.55 -0.02 7.93
CA ILE A 73 15.95 -0.38 8.14
C ILE A 73 16.14 -0.65 9.65
N ALA A 74 16.11 -1.90 10.04
CA ALA A 74 16.16 -2.29 11.45
C ALA A 74 17.44 -1.81 12.16
N ALA A 75 18.56 -1.75 11.45
CA ALA A 75 19.85 -1.34 12.01
C ALA A 75 19.88 0.14 12.46
N THR A 76 19.16 1.01 11.78
CA THR A 76 19.10 2.45 12.05
C THR A 76 17.75 2.88 12.62
N GLN A 77 16.79 1.98 12.73
CA GLN A 77 15.42 2.25 13.16
C GLN A 77 14.76 3.35 12.29
N GLU A 78 15.04 3.33 10.99
CA GLU A 78 14.44 4.25 10.01
C GLU A 78 13.37 3.52 9.20
N LYS A 79 12.19 4.11 9.06
CA LYS A 79 11.12 3.61 8.18
C LYS A 79 10.96 4.59 7.01
N LEU A 80 11.47 4.20 5.85
CA LEU A 80 11.66 5.07 4.70
C LEU A 80 10.75 4.67 3.53
N ALA A 81 10.14 5.68 2.92
CA ALA A 81 9.35 5.53 1.71
C ALA A 81 10.22 5.69 0.46
N PHE A 82 9.97 4.88 -0.55
CA PHE A 82 10.51 5.02 -1.90
C PHE A 82 9.46 4.57 -2.92
N GLY A 83 9.75 4.74 -4.21
CA GLY A 83 8.81 4.33 -5.25
C GLY A 83 9.33 4.57 -6.66
N GLY A 84 8.46 4.36 -7.63
CA GLY A 84 8.76 4.64 -9.04
C GLY A 84 7.91 3.80 -9.98
N SER A 85 7.76 4.27 -11.20
CA SER A 85 6.83 3.66 -12.18
C SER A 85 7.13 2.20 -12.54
N ALA A 86 8.37 1.74 -12.33
CA ALA A 86 8.74 0.34 -12.57
C ALA A 86 8.29 -0.61 -11.45
N LEU A 87 7.76 -0.09 -10.32
CA LEU A 87 7.40 -0.88 -9.15
C LEU A 87 5.90 -1.20 -9.06
N PHE A 88 5.14 -1.01 -10.13
CA PHE A 88 3.79 -1.57 -10.20
C PHE A 88 3.86 -3.09 -10.35
N PRO A 89 3.04 -3.85 -9.60
CA PRO A 89 2.88 -5.29 -9.87
C PRO A 89 2.38 -5.53 -11.30
N GLN A 90 2.82 -6.61 -11.94
CA GLN A 90 2.31 -7.02 -13.25
C GLN A 90 0.85 -7.48 -13.19
N PHE A 91 0.48 -8.08 -12.07
CA PHE A 91 -0.90 -8.43 -11.72
C PHE A 91 -1.06 -8.51 -10.21
N SER A 92 -2.31 -8.43 -9.75
CA SER A 92 -2.65 -8.62 -8.34
C SER A 92 -3.90 -9.48 -8.21
N ILE A 93 -3.81 -10.52 -7.38
CA ILE A 93 -4.94 -11.37 -7.02
C ILE A 93 -5.51 -10.86 -5.70
N CYS A 94 -6.75 -10.41 -5.74
CA CYS A 94 -7.49 -9.87 -4.60
C CYS A 94 -8.69 -10.78 -4.31
N ASP A 95 -8.47 -11.84 -3.52
CA ASP A 95 -9.54 -12.77 -3.10
C ASP A 95 -10.10 -12.32 -1.76
N PRO A 96 -11.37 -11.85 -1.70
CA PRO A 96 -11.98 -11.39 -0.45
C PRO A 96 -12.07 -12.46 0.64
N THR A 97 -12.02 -13.74 0.29
CA THR A 97 -12.14 -14.82 1.27
C THR A 97 -10.94 -14.90 2.23
N VAL A 98 -9.80 -14.36 1.86
CA VAL A 98 -8.59 -14.38 2.70
C VAL A 98 -8.75 -13.59 4.00
N ILE A 99 -9.64 -12.58 4.03
CA ILE A 99 -9.83 -11.77 5.24
C ILE A 99 -10.54 -12.52 6.37
N GLN A 100 -11.19 -13.65 6.07
CA GLN A 100 -11.93 -14.45 7.04
C GLN A 100 -11.04 -14.99 8.17
N SER A 101 -9.77 -15.23 7.87
CA SER A 101 -8.79 -15.72 8.84
C SER A 101 -8.00 -14.61 9.55
N LEU A 102 -8.22 -13.34 9.20
CA LEU A 102 -7.50 -12.24 9.81
C LEU A 102 -7.96 -12.00 11.25
N PRO A 103 -7.04 -11.75 12.19
CA PRO A 103 -7.38 -11.29 13.52
C PRO A 103 -8.22 -10.00 13.45
N LYS A 104 -9.22 -9.88 14.33
CA LYS A 104 -10.12 -8.70 14.40
C LYS A 104 -9.35 -7.37 14.42
N ARG A 105 -8.23 -7.32 15.17
CA ARG A 105 -7.36 -6.14 15.24
C ARG A 105 -6.80 -5.75 13.87
N GLN A 106 -6.46 -6.72 13.01
CA GLN A 106 -5.92 -6.42 11.68
C GLN A 106 -6.99 -5.85 10.75
N LEU A 107 -8.22 -6.34 10.84
CA LEU A 107 -9.36 -5.76 10.12
C LEU A 107 -9.64 -4.32 10.58
N GLN A 108 -9.63 -4.08 11.89
CA GLN A 108 -9.76 -2.73 12.44
C GLN A 108 -8.68 -1.78 11.93
N ASN A 109 -7.42 -2.23 11.98
CA ASN A 109 -6.29 -1.45 11.48
C ASN A 109 -6.45 -1.16 9.98
N GLY A 110 -6.84 -2.16 9.17
CA GLY A 110 -7.03 -1.98 7.73
C GLY A 110 -8.12 -0.98 7.38
N VAL A 111 -9.25 -1.00 8.11
CA VAL A 111 -10.33 0.00 7.93
C VAL A 111 -9.84 1.41 8.25
N VAL A 112 -9.14 1.58 9.38
CA VAL A 112 -8.63 2.89 9.82
C VAL A 112 -7.53 3.37 8.87
N ASP A 113 -6.61 2.50 8.47
CA ASP A 113 -5.52 2.82 7.56
C ASP A 113 -6.04 3.31 6.21
N ALA A 114 -6.96 2.55 5.58
CA ALA A 114 -7.58 2.94 4.32
C ALA A 114 -8.36 4.26 4.44
N TYR A 115 -9.06 4.46 5.55
CA TYR A 115 -9.77 5.71 5.83
C TYR A 115 -8.81 6.89 5.93
N THR A 116 -7.69 6.71 6.65
CA THR A 116 -6.64 7.73 6.80
C THR A 116 -5.95 8.04 5.48
N HIS A 117 -5.67 7.03 4.65
CA HIS A 117 -5.13 7.24 3.30
C HIS A 117 -5.98 8.21 2.49
N VAL A 118 -7.31 8.03 2.52
CA VAL A 118 -8.21 8.92 1.78
C VAL A 118 -8.25 10.32 2.40
N LEU A 119 -8.29 10.41 3.74
CA LEU A 119 -8.30 11.72 4.42
C LEU A 119 -7.09 12.57 4.11
N GLU A 120 -5.88 12.00 4.07
CA GLU A 120 -4.65 12.74 3.78
C GLU A 120 -4.54 13.19 2.31
N GLN A 121 -5.33 12.60 1.42
CA GLN A 121 -5.47 13.05 0.05
C GLN A 121 -6.63 14.03 -0.14
N TYR A 122 -7.62 14.02 0.75
CA TYR A 122 -8.85 14.81 0.67
C TYR A 122 -8.80 16.10 1.52
N LEU A 123 -8.32 16.01 2.77
CA LEU A 123 -8.25 17.14 3.71
C LEU A 123 -6.99 17.98 3.48
N THR A 124 -6.89 18.59 2.30
CA THR A 124 -5.80 19.48 1.92
C THR A 124 -6.32 20.93 1.80
N TYR A 125 -5.57 21.82 1.16
CA TYR A 125 -6.07 23.17 0.87
C TYR A 125 -7.05 23.15 -0.31
N VAL A 126 -7.88 24.20 -0.38
CA VAL A 126 -8.94 24.33 -1.39
C VAL A 126 -8.38 24.24 -2.83
N HIS A 127 -8.96 23.39 -3.63
CA HIS A 127 -8.66 23.18 -5.05
C HIS A 127 -9.95 22.87 -5.83
N GLU A 128 -9.85 22.76 -7.15
CA GLU A 128 -11.01 22.52 -8.04
C GLU A 128 -11.08 21.07 -8.53
N GLY A 129 -10.62 20.11 -7.74
CA GLY A 129 -10.62 18.67 -8.06
C GLY A 129 -11.96 17.98 -7.73
N PHE A 130 -13.07 18.51 -8.26
CA PHE A 130 -14.42 18.03 -7.91
C PHE A 130 -14.63 16.53 -8.09
N LEU A 131 -14.04 15.93 -9.12
CA LEU A 131 -14.17 14.48 -9.35
C LEU A 131 -13.39 13.69 -8.30
N GLN A 132 -12.17 14.09 -8.00
CA GLN A 132 -11.32 13.47 -6.99
C GLN A 132 -11.98 13.55 -5.61
N ASP A 133 -12.53 14.71 -5.25
CA ASP A 133 -13.26 14.90 -3.99
C ASP A 133 -14.45 13.94 -3.87
N ARG A 134 -15.29 13.85 -4.91
CA ARG A 134 -16.45 12.95 -4.90
C ARG A 134 -16.06 11.47 -4.81
N ILE A 135 -14.97 11.07 -5.47
CA ILE A 135 -14.47 9.70 -5.36
C ILE A 135 -13.95 9.45 -3.94
N ALA A 136 -13.19 10.40 -3.38
CA ALA A 136 -12.70 10.33 -2.00
C ALA A 136 -13.86 10.22 -1.00
N GLU A 137 -14.87 11.08 -1.09
CA GLU A 137 -16.08 11.05 -0.28
C GLU A 137 -16.82 9.70 -0.38
N SER A 138 -16.92 9.17 -1.59
CA SER A 138 -17.57 7.86 -1.81
C SER A 138 -16.82 6.71 -1.11
N ILE A 139 -15.48 6.71 -1.17
CA ILE A 139 -14.66 5.71 -0.45
C ILE A 139 -14.83 5.87 1.06
N LEU A 140 -14.76 7.11 1.57
CA LEU A 140 -14.93 7.40 3.00
C LEU A 140 -16.31 6.93 3.49
N GLN A 141 -17.38 7.27 2.79
CA GLN A 141 -18.75 6.85 3.12
C GLN A 141 -18.87 5.33 3.11
N THR A 142 -18.29 4.67 2.12
CA THR A 142 -18.29 3.21 2.03
C THR A 142 -17.58 2.60 3.25
N LEU A 143 -16.39 3.07 3.59
CA LEU A 143 -15.63 2.56 4.74
C LEU A 143 -16.35 2.80 6.08
N ILE A 144 -17.02 3.95 6.25
CA ILE A 144 -17.86 4.23 7.44
C ILE A 144 -19.02 3.23 7.52
N GLN A 145 -19.68 2.97 6.40
CA GLN A 145 -20.85 2.10 6.37
C GLN A 145 -20.51 0.63 6.60
N ILE A 146 -19.45 0.13 5.93
CA ILE A 146 -19.12 -1.30 5.96
C ILE A 146 -18.10 -1.67 7.02
N GLY A 147 -17.24 -0.75 7.44
CA GLY A 147 -16.11 -1.02 8.35
C GLY A 147 -16.51 -1.75 9.64
N PRO A 148 -17.48 -1.23 10.42
CA PRO A 148 -17.96 -1.95 11.61
C PRO A 148 -18.50 -3.34 11.29
N ASN A 149 -19.18 -3.48 10.16
CA ASN A 149 -19.84 -4.73 9.77
C ASN A 149 -18.84 -5.79 9.29
N VAL A 150 -17.83 -5.43 8.52
CA VAL A 150 -16.80 -6.38 8.06
C VAL A 150 -15.94 -6.90 9.23
N ILE A 151 -15.71 -6.07 10.23
CA ILE A 151 -15.00 -6.48 11.46
C ILE A 151 -15.76 -7.55 12.25
N GLU A 152 -17.10 -7.44 12.30
CA GLU A 152 -17.95 -8.39 13.02
C GLU A 152 -18.31 -9.62 12.17
N LYS A 153 -18.36 -9.49 10.85
CA LYS A 153 -18.79 -10.53 9.91
C LYS A 153 -17.82 -10.66 8.73
N PRO A 154 -16.54 -11.02 8.98
CA PRO A 154 -15.53 -11.12 7.93
C PRO A 154 -15.81 -12.23 6.90
N THR A 155 -16.74 -13.15 7.21
CA THR A 155 -17.18 -14.21 6.31
C THR A 155 -18.28 -13.79 5.31
N ASP A 156 -18.85 -12.60 5.50
CA ASP A 156 -19.77 -12.02 4.52
C ASP A 156 -19.00 -11.56 3.28
N TYR A 157 -19.17 -12.27 2.19
CA TYR A 157 -18.41 -12.05 0.95
C TYR A 157 -18.64 -10.64 0.38
N ALA A 158 -19.85 -10.12 0.47
CA ALA A 158 -20.17 -8.78 -0.06
C ALA A 158 -19.45 -7.70 0.76
N LEU A 159 -19.46 -7.80 2.10
CA LEU A 159 -18.71 -6.89 2.97
C LEU A 159 -17.21 -6.99 2.72
N ALA A 160 -16.68 -8.21 2.68
CA ALA A 160 -15.27 -8.50 2.44
C ALA A 160 -14.78 -7.93 1.09
N SER A 161 -15.56 -8.15 0.03
CA SER A 161 -15.26 -7.68 -1.32
C SER A 161 -15.24 -6.14 -1.41
N ASN A 162 -16.26 -5.49 -0.86
CA ASN A 162 -16.32 -4.03 -0.85
C ASN A 162 -15.20 -3.42 0.02
N PHE A 163 -14.88 -4.03 1.15
CA PHE A 163 -13.77 -3.60 1.99
C PHE A 163 -12.43 -3.70 1.27
N MET A 164 -12.12 -4.86 0.71
CA MET A 164 -10.87 -5.09 -0.01
C MET A 164 -10.72 -4.10 -1.17
N TRP A 165 -11.77 -3.92 -1.97
CA TRP A 165 -11.73 -2.98 -3.07
C TRP A 165 -11.59 -1.52 -2.62
N SER A 166 -12.27 -1.14 -1.53
CA SER A 166 -12.13 0.20 -0.95
C SER A 166 -10.70 0.49 -0.48
N CYS A 167 -10.02 -0.50 0.15
CA CYS A 167 -8.62 -0.37 0.54
C CYS A 167 -7.70 -0.16 -0.68
N THR A 168 -7.89 -0.93 -1.74
CA THR A 168 -7.14 -0.77 -2.99
C THR A 168 -7.35 0.62 -3.59
N MET A 169 -8.61 1.07 -3.68
CA MET A 169 -8.96 2.37 -4.26
C MET A 169 -8.52 3.56 -3.41
N ALA A 170 -8.36 3.37 -2.10
CA ALA A 170 -7.90 4.41 -1.18
C ALA A 170 -6.48 4.90 -1.47
N LEU A 171 -5.61 4.05 -2.05
CA LEU A 171 -4.21 4.41 -2.31
C LEU A 171 -3.66 3.90 -3.66
N ASN A 172 -4.50 3.66 -4.65
CA ASN A 172 -4.03 3.32 -6.00
C ASN A 172 -3.55 4.53 -6.82
N GLY A 173 -3.60 5.72 -6.24
CA GLY A 173 -3.17 6.97 -6.86
C GLY A 173 -4.22 7.68 -7.69
N LEU A 174 -5.46 7.17 -7.77
CA LEU A 174 -6.52 7.81 -8.56
C LEU A 174 -6.97 9.14 -7.98
N ILE A 175 -7.30 9.17 -6.68
CA ILE A 175 -7.88 10.35 -6.01
C ILE A 175 -6.88 11.50 -5.81
N GLN A 176 -5.57 11.24 -5.91
CA GLN A 176 -4.54 12.28 -5.83
C GLN A 176 -4.12 12.85 -7.20
N LYS A 177 -4.71 12.41 -8.31
CA LYS A 177 -4.30 12.87 -9.65
C LYS A 177 -4.70 14.32 -9.90
N GLY A 178 -3.68 15.19 -10.01
CA GLY A 178 -3.86 16.61 -10.31
C GLY A 178 -4.36 17.46 -9.14
N VAL A 179 -4.39 16.90 -7.93
CA VAL A 179 -4.76 17.60 -6.70
C VAL A 179 -3.65 17.46 -5.66
N PRO A 180 -3.56 18.38 -4.67
CA PRO A 180 -2.59 18.27 -3.59
C PRO A 180 -2.90 17.09 -2.66
N SER A 181 -1.88 16.53 -2.05
CA SER A 181 -2.00 15.54 -0.97
C SER A 181 -1.07 15.91 0.18
N ASP A 182 -1.42 15.53 1.39
CA ASP A 182 -0.63 15.72 2.59
C ASP A 182 -0.50 14.37 3.31
N TRP A 183 0.72 13.98 3.65
CA TRP A 183 1.02 12.69 4.25
C TRP A 183 1.54 12.79 5.69
N ALA A 184 1.26 13.90 6.37
CA ALA A 184 1.78 14.19 7.70
C ALA A 184 1.43 13.12 8.73
N THR A 185 0.19 12.60 8.73
CA THR A 185 -0.24 11.55 9.67
C THR A 185 0.56 10.27 9.47
N HIS A 186 0.72 9.84 8.21
CA HIS A 186 1.53 8.65 7.90
C HIS A 186 3.01 8.85 8.24
N MET A 187 3.60 10.01 7.96
CA MET A 187 5.00 10.29 8.29
C MET A 187 5.23 10.26 9.80
N ILE A 188 4.35 10.87 10.62
CA ILE A 188 4.41 10.78 12.09
C ILE A 188 4.25 9.33 12.54
N GLY A 189 3.31 8.58 11.95
CA GLY A 189 3.10 7.16 12.24
C GLY A 189 4.32 6.30 11.90
N HIS A 190 5.04 6.61 10.82
CA HIS A 190 6.27 5.91 10.44
C HIS A 190 7.39 6.12 11.47
N GLU A 191 7.59 7.35 11.94
CA GLU A 191 8.58 7.65 12.99
C GLU A 191 8.25 6.90 14.28
N LEU A 192 7.00 6.91 14.71
CA LEU A 192 6.57 6.17 15.90
C LEU A 192 6.79 4.66 15.76
N THR A 193 6.43 4.07 14.61
CA THR A 193 6.59 2.62 14.38
C THR A 193 8.02 2.19 14.09
N ALA A 194 8.93 3.12 13.83
CA ALA A 194 10.36 2.84 13.72
C ALA A 194 11.02 2.75 15.10
N LEU A 195 10.47 3.46 16.10
CA LEU A 195 10.98 3.54 17.47
C LEU A 195 10.44 2.45 18.39
N TYR A 196 9.21 1.94 18.15
CA TYR A 196 8.46 1.01 18.99
C TYR A 196 8.04 -0.25 18.23
#